data_971cdac414b749cacec0821dd19887c5
#
_entry.id   971cdac414b749cacec0821dd19887c5
#
_cell.length_a   1.000
_cell.length_b   1.000
_cell.length_c   1.000
_cell.angle_alpha   90.00
_cell.angle_beta   90.00
_cell.angle_gamma   90.00
#
_symmetry.space_group_name_H-M   'P 1'
#
loop_
_entity.id
_entity.type
_entity.pdbx_description
1 polymer ?
#
loop_
_entity_poly.entity_id
_entity_poly.type
_entity_poly.pdbx_seq_one_letter_code
_entity_poly.pdbx_strand_id
1 'polypeptide(L)'
;MNHNARFTAHAASCYTSKFKQLNLTLLCAGLLGLPLMAHAEEITPTNLRLATVVNTEDTYHIAAERFQQLVREQTDGAVSVEIFPNASLGDERTILEGMQIGTVDMGVITNGPVANFVDEFSVFELPFLFPTAESAYSVLDGEIGQEILGKLEDVNLKGLAFAERGFRNITNSQHAINAPQDLEGLTLRVIENEVYVDTFRELGANAVPMAWTEALTALQQGTIDGQENPVNAIHAFNLAETQDYLTMTRHIYAPAIFIMSLPAWNGLQEEVQKIVLDAASEASSYAREQNAIMEAEQLAELAEAGMEINESPEIAAFQEAVAPVYEKYGDQFGDYLQRIQEEVK
;
A
#
# COMPACT_ATOMS: atom_id res chain seq x y z
N MET A 1 19.69 7.00 81.71
CA MET A 1 20.60 8.11 82.02
C MET A 1 20.09 9.29 81.30
N ASN A 2 19.21 10.08 81.87
CA ASN A 2 19.48 11.34 82.60
C ASN A 2 20.03 12.41 81.69
N HIS A 3 19.56 13.63 81.52
CA HIS A 3 18.74 14.56 82.37
C HIS A 3 18.24 15.66 81.39
N ASN A 4 17.02 16.08 81.37
CA ASN A 4 16.39 17.19 82.19
C ASN A 4 17.13 18.54 82.12
N ALA A 5 16.43 19.60 81.69
CA ALA A 5 15.91 20.71 82.47
C ALA A 5 15.52 21.85 81.53
N ARG A 6 14.33 22.33 81.38
CA ARG A 6 13.50 23.24 82.23
C ARG A 6 14.17 24.62 82.46
N PHE A 7 13.38 25.61 82.22
CA PHE A 7 13.01 26.87 82.89
C PHE A 7 13.10 28.07 81.92
N THR A 8 12.33 29.05 81.89
CA THR A 8 11.05 29.53 82.45
C THR A 8 10.76 30.89 81.85
N ALA A 9 9.50 31.23 81.83
CA ALA A 9 8.83 32.47 81.57
C ALA A 9 9.42 33.74 82.21
N HIS A 10 9.20 34.87 81.61
CA HIS A 10 8.61 36.01 82.30
C HIS A 10 7.97 37.03 81.35
N ALA A 11 6.85 37.52 81.84
CA ALA A 11 5.88 38.41 81.27
C ALA A 11 6.24 39.90 81.50
N ALA A 12 5.59 40.79 80.85
CA ALA A 12 4.93 42.02 81.21
C ALA A 12 5.11 43.08 80.10
N SER A 13 4.14 43.57 79.62
CA SER A 13 3.11 44.52 79.97
C SER A 13 3.12 45.79 79.15
N CYS A 14 1.95 46.08 78.57
CA CYS A 14 1.33 47.33 78.27
C CYS A 14 2.16 48.53 77.71
N TYR A 15 1.77 49.01 76.50
CA TYR A 15 1.18 50.37 76.46
C TYR A 15 0.33 50.56 75.21
N THR A 16 -0.86 51.09 75.44
CA THR A 16 -1.86 51.47 74.43
C THR A 16 -1.50 52.78 73.73
N SER A 17 -1.71 52.87 72.48
CA SER A 17 -2.02 54.14 71.81
C SER A 17 -2.87 53.91 70.58
N LYS A 18 -4.03 54.54 70.60
CA LYS A 18 -5.01 54.58 69.46
C LYS A 18 -4.49 55.50 68.37
N PHE A 19 -4.56 55.01 67.08
CA PHE A 19 -4.86 55.96 66.02
C PHE A 19 -5.72 55.24 64.94
N LYS A 20 -6.64 56.01 64.42
CA LYS A 20 -7.82 55.69 63.63
C LYS A 20 -7.47 55.35 62.20
N GLN A 21 -8.23 54.38 61.70
CA GLN A 21 -8.86 54.26 60.39
C GLN A 21 -8.10 54.80 59.13
N LEU A 22 -7.82 53.86 58.14
CA LEU A 22 -8.38 54.01 56.80
C LEU A 22 -8.50 52.61 56.17
N ASN A 23 -9.74 52.22 55.90
CA ASN A 23 -10.08 51.00 55.15
C ASN A 23 -9.67 51.26 53.69
N LEU A 24 -8.77 50.44 53.15
CA LEU A 24 -8.63 50.22 51.71
C LEU A 24 -8.64 48.76 51.45
N THR A 25 -9.82 48.25 51.16
CA THR A 25 -10.07 46.87 50.72
C THR A 25 -9.55 46.71 49.32
N LEU A 26 -8.32 46.20 49.15
CA LEU A 26 -7.85 45.71 47.86
C LEU A 26 -8.37 44.28 47.69
N LEU A 27 -9.42 44.17 46.90
CA LEU A 27 -9.97 42.89 46.42
C LEU A 27 -9.00 42.34 45.34
N CYS A 28 -7.99 41.56 45.69
CA CYS A 28 -7.24 40.76 44.79
C CYS A 28 -8.12 39.61 44.29
N ALA A 29 -8.84 39.83 43.18
CA ALA A 29 -9.46 38.76 42.42
C ALA A 29 -8.32 37.93 41.78
N GLY A 30 -7.92 36.87 42.50
CA GLY A 30 -7.10 35.82 41.92
C GLY A 30 -7.89 35.12 40.83
N LEU A 31 -7.66 35.51 39.54
CA LEU A 31 -8.00 34.65 38.43
C LEU A 31 -7.10 33.40 38.54
N LEU A 32 -7.64 32.37 39.17
CA LEU A 32 -7.18 30.99 38.99
C LEU A 32 -7.42 30.65 37.54
N GLY A 33 -6.39 30.87 36.70
CA GLY A 33 -6.31 30.26 35.38
C GLY A 33 -6.29 28.76 35.59
N LEU A 34 -7.45 28.13 35.48
CA LEU A 34 -7.54 26.68 35.28
C LEU A 34 -6.81 26.42 33.98
N PRO A 35 -5.77 25.55 33.91
CA PRO A 35 -5.28 25.08 32.67
C PRO A 35 -6.47 24.45 31.96
N LEU A 36 -6.83 24.95 30.76
CA LEU A 36 -7.61 24.15 29.81
C LEU A 36 -6.75 22.91 29.56
N MET A 37 -6.99 21.84 30.28
CA MET A 37 -6.57 20.52 29.84
C MET A 37 -7.37 20.29 28.55
N ALA A 38 -6.71 20.46 27.41
CA ALA A 38 -7.21 19.89 26.18
C ALA A 38 -7.36 18.40 26.48
N HIS A 39 -8.60 17.93 26.68
CA HIS A 39 -8.89 16.52 26.66
C HIS A 39 -8.57 16.10 25.22
N ALA A 40 -7.49 15.36 25.04
CA ALA A 40 -7.37 14.55 23.84
C ALA A 40 -8.63 13.67 23.84
N GLU A 41 -9.40 13.75 22.77
CA GLU A 41 -10.59 12.92 22.61
C GLU A 41 -10.14 11.46 22.65
N GLU A 42 -10.72 10.66 23.54
CA GLU A 42 -10.34 9.25 23.69
C GLU A 42 -10.67 8.51 22.39
N ILE A 43 -9.69 7.82 21.81
CA ILE A 43 -9.90 7.05 20.59
C ILE A 43 -10.86 5.90 20.86
N THR A 44 -11.93 5.84 20.08
CA THR A 44 -12.93 4.77 20.19
C THR A 44 -12.32 3.44 19.75
N PRO A 45 -12.37 2.37 20.58
CA PRO A 45 -11.87 1.06 20.22
C PRO A 45 -12.49 0.56 18.91
N THR A 46 -11.64 0.24 17.93
CA THR A 46 -12.06 -0.17 16.58
C THR A 46 -11.21 -1.35 16.13
N ASN A 47 -11.83 -2.32 15.46
CA ASN A 47 -11.13 -3.42 14.79
C ASN A 47 -11.35 -3.31 13.28
N LEU A 48 -10.27 -3.26 12.51
CA LEU A 48 -10.27 -3.19 11.06
C LEU A 48 -9.82 -4.53 10.47
N ARG A 49 -10.56 -5.05 9.50
CA ARG A 49 -10.22 -6.28 8.77
C ARG A 49 -9.52 -5.90 7.48
N LEU A 50 -8.24 -6.28 7.36
CA LEU A 50 -7.40 -6.03 6.19
C LEU A 50 -7.24 -7.31 5.39
N ALA A 51 -7.72 -7.34 4.16
CA ALA A 51 -7.65 -8.51 3.27
C ALA A 51 -6.52 -8.37 2.24
N THR A 52 -5.85 -9.49 1.93
CA THR A 52 -4.96 -9.63 0.78
C THR A 52 -5.13 -11.00 0.13
N VAL A 53 -4.80 -11.11 -1.16
CA VAL A 53 -4.84 -12.39 -1.88
C VAL A 53 -3.53 -13.16 -1.78
N VAL A 54 -2.48 -12.53 -1.25
CA VAL A 54 -1.13 -13.07 -1.20
C VAL A 54 -0.85 -13.84 0.09
N ASN A 55 0.22 -14.62 0.08
CA ASN A 55 0.72 -15.31 1.27
C ASN A 55 1.56 -14.39 2.17
N THR A 56 2.07 -14.91 3.28
CA THR A 56 2.79 -14.13 4.29
C THR A 56 4.23 -13.75 3.92
N GLU A 57 4.75 -14.25 2.80
CA GLU A 57 6.10 -13.94 2.32
C GLU A 57 6.11 -12.81 1.28
N ASP A 58 4.93 -12.46 0.77
CA ASP A 58 4.75 -11.46 -0.27
C ASP A 58 4.81 -10.02 0.29
N THR A 59 5.26 -9.09 -0.53
CA THR A 59 5.42 -7.67 -0.19
C THR A 59 4.14 -7.01 0.33
N TYR A 60 2.95 -7.44 -0.15
CA TYR A 60 1.67 -6.92 0.38
C TYR A 60 1.46 -7.28 1.84
N HIS A 61 1.85 -8.49 2.24
CA HIS A 61 1.74 -8.89 3.64
C HIS A 61 2.73 -8.14 4.52
N ILE A 62 3.96 -7.95 4.05
CA ILE A 62 4.97 -7.12 4.72
C ILE A 62 4.45 -5.70 4.94
N ALA A 63 3.83 -5.09 3.93
CA ALA A 63 3.19 -3.79 4.04
C ALA A 63 2.04 -3.80 5.07
N ALA A 64 1.18 -4.83 5.01
CA ALA A 64 0.04 -4.96 5.92
C ALA A 64 0.47 -5.14 7.38
N GLU A 65 1.51 -5.92 7.67
CA GLU A 65 2.07 -6.07 9.03
C GLU A 65 2.67 -4.76 9.54
N ARG A 66 3.41 -4.03 8.69
CA ARG A 66 3.97 -2.72 9.07
C ARG A 66 2.85 -1.72 9.35
N PHE A 67 1.82 -1.68 8.53
CA PHE A 67 0.63 -0.86 8.73
C PHE A 67 -0.07 -1.21 10.07
N GLN A 68 -0.31 -2.50 10.32
CA GLN A 68 -0.91 -2.98 11.57
C GLN A 68 -0.11 -2.51 12.79
N GLN A 69 1.21 -2.65 12.75
CA GLN A 69 2.11 -2.21 13.82
C GLN A 69 1.98 -0.72 14.07
N LEU A 70 2.07 0.12 13.02
CA LEU A 70 2.02 1.57 13.12
C LEU A 70 0.68 2.07 13.69
N VAL A 71 -0.43 1.55 13.18
CA VAL A 71 -1.77 1.91 13.66
C VAL A 71 -1.91 1.56 15.14
N ARG A 72 -1.48 0.36 15.55
CA ARG A 72 -1.53 -0.07 16.95
C ARG A 72 -0.68 0.82 17.85
N GLU A 73 0.54 1.15 17.44
CA GLU A 73 1.47 1.97 18.22
C GLU A 73 0.95 3.41 18.37
N GLN A 74 0.45 4.02 17.29
CA GLN A 74 0.00 5.40 17.28
C GLN A 74 -1.37 5.62 17.95
N THR A 75 -2.13 4.54 18.16
CA THR A 75 -3.44 4.59 18.86
C THR A 75 -3.39 3.96 20.23
N ASP A 76 -2.21 3.70 20.80
CA ASP A 76 -2.03 2.97 22.07
C ASP A 76 -2.86 1.67 22.14
N GLY A 77 -3.08 1.03 20.97
CA GLY A 77 -3.85 -0.22 20.82
C GLY A 77 -5.36 -0.03 20.80
N ALA A 78 -5.88 1.20 20.77
CA ALA A 78 -7.32 1.45 20.65
C ALA A 78 -7.85 1.01 19.27
N VAL A 79 -7.04 1.15 18.20
CA VAL A 79 -7.36 0.61 16.90
C VAL A 79 -6.51 -0.63 16.64
N SER A 80 -7.15 -1.75 16.35
CA SER A 80 -6.50 -2.99 15.93
C SER A 80 -6.79 -3.28 14.45
N VAL A 81 -5.82 -3.89 13.76
CA VAL A 81 -5.96 -4.36 12.38
C VAL A 81 -5.78 -5.87 12.38
N GLU A 82 -6.75 -6.60 11.87
CA GLU A 82 -6.67 -8.05 11.68
C GLU A 82 -6.42 -8.35 10.22
N ILE A 83 -5.30 -9.04 9.92
CA ILE A 83 -4.87 -9.31 8.55
C ILE A 83 -5.41 -10.68 8.10
N PHE A 84 -6.05 -10.70 6.93
CA PHE A 84 -6.63 -11.89 6.28
C PHE A 84 -5.87 -12.17 4.97
N PRO A 85 -4.77 -12.94 5.01
CA PRO A 85 -3.98 -13.30 3.83
C PRO A 85 -4.58 -14.48 3.05
N ASN A 86 -3.88 -14.89 1.98
CA ASN A 86 -4.19 -16.08 1.19
C ASN A 86 -5.61 -16.10 0.59
N ALA A 87 -6.11 -14.94 0.17
CA ALA A 87 -7.46 -14.81 -0.39
C ALA A 87 -8.56 -15.39 0.54
N SER A 88 -8.36 -15.41 1.86
CA SER A 88 -9.31 -15.96 2.81
C SER A 88 -10.65 -15.23 2.86
N LEU A 89 -10.71 -13.98 2.36
CA LEU A 89 -11.93 -13.20 2.17
C LEU A 89 -12.35 -13.08 0.68
N GLY A 90 -11.78 -13.88 -0.21
CA GLY A 90 -12.05 -13.88 -1.64
C GLY A 90 -10.88 -13.35 -2.48
N ASP A 91 -11.06 -13.35 -3.80
CA ASP A 91 -10.15 -12.71 -4.74
C ASP A 91 -10.19 -11.17 -4.65
N GLU A 92 -9.32 -10.48 -5.40
CA GLU A 92 -9.21 -9.00 -5.32
C GLU A 92 -10.52 -8.30 -5.70
N ARG A 93 -11.25 -8.81 -6.68
CA ARG A 93 -12.55 -8.27 -7.07
C ARG A 93 -13.58 -8.44 -5.96
N THR A 94 -13.68 -9.62 -5.37
CA THR A 94 -14.57 -9.92 -4.23
C THR A 94 -14.24 -9.03 -3.02
N ILE A 95 -12.97 -8.81 -2.74
CA ILE A 95 -12.52 -7.91 -1.67
C ILE A 95 -12.94 -6.47 -1.96
N LEU A 96 -12.74 -5.96 -3.19
CA LEU A 96 -13.15 -4.61 -3.60
C LEU A 96 -14.66 -4.43 -3.48
N GLU A 97 -15.46 -5.36 -4.01
CA GLU A 97 -16.92 -5.36 -3.87
C GLU A 97 -17.35 -5.43 -2.40
N GLY A 98 -16.64 -6.22 -1.58
CA GLY A 98 -16.86 -6.30 -0.14
C GLY A 98 -16.59 -4.98 0.58
N MET A 99 -15.54 -4.25 0.19
CA MET A 99 -15.25 -2.92 0.73
C MET A 99 -16.31 -1.88 0.32
N GLN A 100 -16.81 -1.92 -0.92
CA GLN A 100 -17.87 -1.00 -1.37
C GLN A 100 -19.14 -1.11 -0.51
N ILE A 101 -19.48 -2.32 -0.05
CA ILE A 101 -20.67 -2.58 0.77
C ILE A 101 -20.38 -2.69 2.28
N GLY A 102 -19.11 -2.49 2.70
CA GLY A 102 -18.71 -2.47 4.10
C GLY A 102 -18.62 -3.85 4.78
N THR A 103 -18.55 -4.96 4.04
CA THR A 103 -18.32 -6.31 4.59
C THR A 103 -16.84 -6.63 4.79
N VAL A 104 -15.94 -5.88 4.15
CA VAL A 104 -14.49 -5.86 4.36
C VAL A 104 -14.12 -4.41 4.64
N ASP A 105 -13.22 -4.15 5.60
CA ASP A 105 -12.91 -2.79 6.00
C ASP A 105 -11.80 -2.19 5.14
N MET A 106 -10.78 -2.98 4.77
CA MET A 106 -9.67 -2.52 3.94
C MET A 106 -8.93 -3.67 3.25
N GLY A 107 -8.07 -3.33 2.29
CA GLY A 107 -7.23 -4.28 1.59
C GLY A 107 -5.98 -3.65 1.01
N VAL A 108 -4.98 -4.51 0.70
CA VAL A 108 -3.88 -4.17 -0.19
C VAL A 108 -4.14 -4.90 -1.50
N ILE A 109 -4.42 -4.14 -2.54
CA ILE A 109 -4.99 -4.64 -3.81
C ILE A 109 -4.08 -4.23 -4.97
N THR A 110 -3.88 -5.13 -5.94
CA THR A 110 -3.18 -4.84 -7.20
C THR A 110 -3.95 -3.78 -8.01
N ASN A 111 -3.25 -2.87 -8.65
CA ASN A 111 -3.86 -1.75 -9.39
C ASN A 111 -4.76 -2.23 -10.56
N GLY A 112 -4.35 -3.25 -11.32
CA GLY A 112 -5.13 -3.72 -12.48
C GLY A 112 -6.59 -4.07 -12.17
N PRO A 113 -6.92 -4.86 -11.14
CA PRO A 113 -8.30 -5.07 -10.69
C PRO A 113 -9.02 -3.80 -10.25
N VAL A 114 -8.34 -2.83 -9.61
CA VAL A 114 -8.92 -1.55 -9.21
C VAL A 114 -9.36 -0.72 -10.41
N ALA A 115 -8.60 -0.78 -11.50
CA ALA A 115 -8.92 -0.10 -12.75
C ALA A 115 -10.27 -0.52 -13.36
N ASN A 116 -10.80 -1.70 -13.03
CA ASN A 116 -12.15 -2.11 -13.45
C ASN A 116 -13.27 -1.38 -12.69
N PHE A 117 -12.96 -0.65 -11.63
CA PHE A 117 -13.88 0.18 -10.86
C PHE A 117 -13.71 1.67 -11.17
N VAL A 118 -12.50 2.10 -11.50
CA VAL A 118 -12.12 3.47 -11.84
C VAL A 118 -11.11 3.43 -12.99
N ASP A 119 -11.56 3.73 -14.19
CA ASP A 119 -10.81 3.54 -15.44
C ASP A 119 -9.45 4.25 -15.45
N GLU A 120 -9.32 5.40 -14.78
CA GLU A 120 -8.09 6.18 -14.74
C GLU A 120 -6.89 5.43 -14.14
N PHE A 121 -7.14 4.47 -13.26
CA PHE A 121 -6.05 3.61 -12.75
C PHE A 121 -5.36 2.80 -13.86
N SER A 122 -6.03 2.55 -14.98
CA SER A 122 -5.44 1.85 -16.12
C SER A 122 -4.28 2.61 -16.76
N VAL A 123 -4.13 3.92 -16.54
CA VAL A 123 -2.97 4.68 -17.07
C VAL A 123 -1.66 4.13 -16.54
N PHE A 124 -1.62 3.65 -15.28
CA PHE A 124 -0.42 3.10 -14.66
C PHE A 124 -0.06 1.70 -15.19
N GLU A 125 -0.98 1.04 -15.92
CA GLU A 125 -0.75 -0.29 -16.50
C GLU A 125 -0.22 -0.22 -17.95
N LEU A 126 0.02 0.98 -18.48
CA LEU A 126 0.61 1.12 -19.79
C LEU A 126 2.05 0.55 -19.81
N PRO A 127 2.38 -0.31 -20.79
CA PRO A 127 3.66 -1.01 -20.82
C PRO A 127 4.84 -0.03 -21.00
N PHE A 128 5.91 -0.22 -20.23
CA PHE A 128 7.12 0.61 -20.23
C PHE A 128 6.89 2.11 -19.94
N LEU A 129 5.80 2.44 -19.25
CA LEU A 129 5.48 3.83 -18.87
C LEU A 129 6.54 4.42 -17.92
N PHE A 130 6.97 3.62 -16.94
CA PHE A 130 7.93 4.03 -15.94
C PHE A 130 9.32 3.46 -16.25
N PRO A 131 10.35 4.29 -16.46
CA PRO A 131 11.70 3.82 -16.71
C PRO A 131 12.40 3.26 -15.45
N THR A 132 12.07 3.75 -14.27
CA THR A 132 12.62 3.30 -12.98
C THR A 132 11.54 3.28 -11.89
N ALA A 133 11.82 2.59 -10.79
CA ALA A 133 10.92 2.57 -9.63
C ALA A 133 10.78 3.97 -9.02
N GLU A 134 11.88 4.74 -8.95
CA GLU A 134 11.86 6.10 -8.41
C GLU A 134 10.95 7.03 -9.24
N SER A 135 10.95 6.89 -10.58
CA SER A 135 10.04 7.66 -11.43
C SER A 135 8.58 7.27 -11.20
N ALA A 136 8.30 5.98 -10.95
CA ALA A 136 6.97 5.54 -10.57
C ALA A 136 6.56 6.12 -9.20
N TYR A 137 7.45 6.08 -8.20
CA TYR A 137 7.17 6.64 -6.87
C TYR A 137 6.88 8.13 -6.92
N SER A 138 7.65 8.91 -7.71
CA SER A 138 7.41 10.35 -7.88
C SER A 138 5.98 10.63 -8.35
N VAL A 139 5.52 9.94 -9.38
CA VAL A 139 4.17 10.10 -9.94
C VAL A 139 3.08 9.60 -8.99
N LEU A 140 3.26 8.42 -8.41
CA LEU A 140 2.25 7.77 -7.56
C LEU A 140 2.05 8.48 -6.22
N ASP A 141 3.12 8.99 -5.62
CA ASP A 141 3.06 9.73 -4.35
C ASP A 141 2.78 11.23 -4.58
N GLY A 142 2.94 11.70 -5.83
CA GLY A 142 2.74 13.07 -6.26
C GLY A 142 1.29 13.45 -6.51
N GLU A 143 1.10 14.62 -7.14
CA GLU A 143 -0.22 15.19 -7.41
C GLU A 143 -1.09 14.27 -8.27
N ILE A 144 -0.51 13.67 -9.33
CA ILE A 144 -1.22 12.78 -10.26
C ILE A 144 -1.78 11.56 -9.52
N GLY A 145 -0.94 10.90 -8.71
CA GLY A 145 -1.36 9.74 -7.93
C GLY A 145 -2.46 10.09 -6.93
N GLN A 146 -2.34 11.22 -6.22
CA GLN A 146 -3.33 11.67 -5.25
C GLN A 146 -4.68 12.03 -5.92
N GLU A 147 -4.66 12.65 -7.10
CA GLU A 147 -5.87 12.91 -7.88
C GLU A 147 -6.59 11.60 -8.26
N ILE A 148 -5.84 10.60 -8.73
CA ILE A 148 -6.41 9.30 -9.15
C ILE A 148 -6.90 8.51 -7.92
N LEU A 149 -6.16 8.49 -6.79
CA LEU A 149 -6.64 7.88 -5.54
C LEU A 149 -7.95 8.49 -5.06
N GLY A 150 -8.11 9.81 -5.20
CA GLY A 150 -9.33 10.51 -4.81
C GLY A 150 -10.59 10.04 -5.55
N LYS A 151 -10.45 9.55 -6.79
CA LYS A 151 -11.58 9.05 -7.60
C LYS A 151 -12.22 7.76 -7.05
N LEU A 152 -11.53 7.05 -6.17
CA LEU A 152 -12.10 5.88 -5.49
C LEU A 152 -13.31 6.24 -4.61
N GLU A 153 -13.42 7.48 -4.15
CA GLU A 153 -14.58 7.92 -3.37
C GLU A 153 -15.89 7.89 -4.17
N ASP A 154 -15.83 8.10 -5.51
CA ASP A 154 -16.97 8.03 -6.40
C ASP A 154 -17.57 6.61 -6.49
N VAL A 155 -16.77 5.60 -6.16
CA VAL A 155 -17.18 4.19 -6.15
C VAL A 155 -17.23 3.60 -4.74
N ASN A 156 -17.43 4.44 -3.72
CA ASN A 156 -17.60 4.06 -2.31
C ASN A 156 -16.37 3.40 -1.67
N LEU A 157 -15.19 3.73 -2.17
CA LEU A 157 -13.89 3.30 -1.68
C LEU A 157 -13.05 4.52 -1.27
N LYS A 158 -12.08 4.33 -0.38
CA LYS A 158 -11.09 5.35 0.01
C LYS A 158 -9.69 4.85 -0.32
N GLY A 159 -9.01 5.50 -1.26
CA GLY A 159 -7.59 5.29 -1.48
C GLY A 159 -6.77 5.93 -0.37
N LEU A 160 -5.82 5.19 0.21
CA LEU A 160 -4.96 5.67 1.29
C LEU A 160 -3.56 5.98 0.79
N ALA A 161 -2.92 5.04 0.11
CA ALA A 161 -1.58 5.18 -0.45
C ALA A 161 -1.33 4.14 -1.55
N PHE A 162 -0.44 4.47 -2.50
CA PHE A 162 0.12 3.46 -3.39
C PHE A 162 1.22 2.67 -2.68
N ALA A 163 1.07 1.35 -2.68
CA ALA A 163 2.00 0.40 -2.12
C ALA A 163 2.87 -0.26 -3.22
N GLU A 164 3.82 -1.09 -2.80
CA GLU A 164 4.73 -1.76 -3.70
C GLU A 164 4.16 -3.06 -4.26
N ARG A 165 4.23 -3.23 -5.60
CA ARG A 165 4.21 -4.54 -6.24
C ARG A 165 5.50 -4.76 -7.00
N GLY A 166 5.92 -3.78 -7.81
CA GLY A 166 7.18 -3.73 -8.53
C GLY A 166 7.07 -4.00 -10.02
N PHE A 167 8.23 -4.07 -10.68
CA PHE A 167 8.32 -4.37 -12.10
C PHE A 167 7.98 -5.83 -12.40
N ARG A 168 7.08 -6.02 -13.35
CA ARG A 168 6.57 -7.33 -13.76
C ARG A 168 7.44 -7.94 -14.84
N ASN A 169 7.65 -9.24 -14.73
CA ASN A 169 8.50 -10.07 -15.57
C ASN A 169 7.72 -11.30 -16.02
N ILE A 170 8.12 -11.93 -17.13
CA ILE A 170 7.40 -13.06 -17.71
C ILE A 170 8.02 -14.37 -17.24
N THR A 171 7.19 -15.32 -16.78
CA THR A 171 7.61 -16.70 -16.57
C THR A 171 6.85 -17.65 -17.50
N ASN A 172 7.46 -18.77 -17.89
CA ASN A 172 6.80 -19.84 -18.61
C ASN A 172 7.51 -21.19 -18.39
N SER A 173 6.83 -22.28 -18.76
CA SER A 173 7.31 -23.65 -18.64
C SER A 173 7.83 -24.25 -19.95
N GLN A 174 7.87 -23.49 -21.05
CA GLN A 174 8.08 -24.06 -22.39
C GLN A 174 9.49 -23.79 -22.93
N HIS A 175 9.95 -22.54 -22.95
CA HIS A 175 11.23 -22.15 -23.51
C HIS A 175 11.67 -20.75 -23.05
N ALA A 176 12.95 -20.45 -23.21
CA ALA A 176 13.50 -19.13 -22.97
C ALA A 176 12.90 -18.08 -23.92
N ILE A 177 12.57 -16.90 -23.41
CA ILE A 177 12.07 -15.74 -24.16
C ILE A 177 13.19 -14.72 -24.24
N ASN A 178 13.52 -14.24 -25.46
CA ASN A 178 14.48 -13.17 -25.68
C ASN A 178 13.85 -11.97 -26.39
N ALA A 179 12.88 -12.20 -27.26
CA ALA A 179 12.20 -11.20 -28.07
C ALA A 179 10.68 -11.48 -28.12
N PRO A 180 9.84 -10.51 -28.55
CA PRO A 180 8.38 -10.71 -28.62
C PRO A 180 7.95 -11.94 -29.43
N GLN A 181 8.68 -12.29 -30.49
CA GLN A 181 8.37 -13.45 -31.32
C GLN A 181 8.42 -14.79 -30.56
N ASP A 182 9.18 -14.84 -29.48
CA ASP A 182 9.26 -16.02 -28.62
C ASP A 182 7.98 -16.21 -27.76
N LEU A 183 7.08 -15.23 -27.76
CA LEU A 183 5.78 -15.34 -27.09
C LEU A 183 4.71 -15.97 -27.99
N GLU A 184 4.96 -16.11 -29.29
CA GLU A 184 3.99 -16.70 -30.22
C GLU A 184 3.64 -18.14 -29.83
N GLY A 185 2.34 -18.39 -29.64
CA GLY A 185 1.80 -19.70 -29.28
C GLY A 185 1.78 -20.01 -27.78
N LEU A 186 2.43 -19.18 -26.94
CA LEU A 186 2.31 -19.33 -25.49
C LEU A 186 0.95 -18.84 -24.99
N THR A 187 0.33 -19.62 -24.14
CA THR A 187 -0.87 -19.23 -23.38
C THR A 187 -0.44 -18.65 -22.05
N LEU A 188 -0.49 -17.33 -21.93
CA LEU A 188 -0.08 -16.61 -20.72
C LEU A 188 -1.28 -16.08 -19.96
N ARG A 189 -1.32 -16.37 -18.66
CA ARG A 189 -2.25 -15.69 -17.78
C ARG A 189 -1.79 -14.24 -17.61
N VAL A 190 -2.73 -13.34 -17.71
CA VAL A 190 -2.55 -11.92 -17.40
C VAL A 190 -3.54 -11.49 -16.32
N ILE A 191 -3.33 -10.30 -15.75
CA ILE A 191 -4.30 -9.68 -14.85
C ILE A 191 -5.61 -9.39 -15.60
N GLU A 192 -6.75 -9.44 -14.90
CA GLU A 192 -8.08 -9.10 -15.41
C GLU A 192 -8.20 -7.60 -15.66
N ASN A 193 -7.46 -7.11 -16.67
CA ASN A 193 -7.47 -5.72 -17.14
C ASN A 193 -7.20 -5.71 -18.65
N GLU A 194 -7.96 -4.89 -19.39
CA GLU A 194 -7.87 -4.86 -20.85
C GLU A 194 -6.51 -4.37 -21.36
N VAL A 195 -5.81 -3.48 -20.66
CA VAL A 195 -4.48 -3.01 -21.06
C VAL A 195 -3.49 -4.18 -21.04
N TYR A 196 -3.54 -5.06 -20.02
CA TYR A 196 -2.72 -6.27 -19.98
C TYR A 196 -3.06 -7.22 -21.12
N VAL A 197 -4.34 -7.47 -21.36
CA VAL A 197 -4.79 -8.36 -22.43
C VAL A 197 -4.29 -7.87 -23.78
N ASP A 198 -4.42 -6.59 -24.09
CA ASP A 198 -3.97 -6.02 -25.34
C ASP A 198 -2.44 -5.98 -25.44
N THR A 199 -1.75 -5.62 -24.36
CA THR A 199 -0.28 -5.63 -24.32
C THR A 199 0.27 -7.01 -24.70
N PHE A 200 -0.22 -8.07 -24.10
CA PHE A 200 0.28 -9.42 -24.38
C PHE A 200 -0.18 -9.97 -25.72
N ARG A 201 -1.33 -9.51 -26.26
CA ARG A 201 -1.73 -9.82 -27.65
C ARG A 201 -0.83 -9.15 -28.67
N GLU A 202 -0.47 -7.87 -28.47
CA GLU A 202 0.49 -7.17 -29.33
C GLU A 202 1.88 -7.81 -29.27
N LEU A 203 2.26 -8.38 -28.13
CA LEU A 203 3.48 -9.17 -27.96
C LEU A 203 3.41 -10.57 -28.61
N GLY A 204 2.23 -11.02 -29.12
CA GLY A 204 2.05 -12.29 -29.81
C GLY A 204 1.57 -13.46 -28.96
N ALA A 205 1.37 -13.26 -27.66
CA ALA A 205 0.88 -14.31 -26.77
C ALA A 205 -0.64 -14.50 -26.83
N ASN A 206 -1.11 -15.70 -26.50
CA ASN A 206 -2.51 -15.96 -26.18
C ASN A 206 -2.78 -15.49 -24.74
N ALA A 207 -3.15 -14.22 -24.57
CA ALA A 207 -3.40 -13.63 -23.27
C ALA A 207 -4.75 -14.08 -22.70
N VAL A 208 -4.75 -14.69 -21.49
CA VAL A 208 -5.94 -15.20 -20.79
C VAL A 208 -6.07 -14.47 -19.46
N PRO A 209 -7.03 -13.52 -19.33
CA PRO A 209 -7.26 -12.85 -18.05
C PRO A 209 -7.91 -13.80 -17.05
N MET A 210 -7.38 -13.87 -15.83
CA MET A 210 -7.97 -14.62 -14.71
C MET A 210 -7.45 -14.14 -13.36
N ALA A 211 -8.24 -14.38 -12.31
CA ALA A 211 -7.86 -14.08 -10.94
C ALA A 211 -6.58 -14.84 -10.52
N TRP A 212 -5.83 -14.26 -9.55
CA TRP A 212 -4.55 -14.85 -9.13
C TRP A 212 -4.70 -16.26 -8.56
N THR A 213 -5.73 -16.51 -7.78
CA THR A 213 -5.99 -17.82 -7.18
C THR A 213 -6.29 -18.91 -8.22
N GLU A 214 -6.93 -18.52 -9.34
CA GLU A 214 -7.19 -19.41 -10.47
C GLU A 214 -5.90 -19.67 -11.25
N ALA A 215 -5.06 -18.64 -11.45
CA ALA A 215 -3.80 -18.75 -12.15
C ALA A 215 -2.86 -19.80 -11.52
N LEU A 216 -2.75 -19.81 -10.19
CA LEU A 216 -1.94 -20.81 -9.48
C LEU A 216 -2.38 -22.23 -9.79
N THR A 217 -3.69 -22.48 -9.81
CA THR A 217 -4.24 -23.79 -10.17
C THR A 217 -4.00 -24.13 -11.65
N ALA A 218 -4.18 -23.14 -12.53
CA ALA A 218 -3.98 -23.32 -13.98
C ALA A 218 -2.52 -23.63 -14.32
N LEU A 219 -1.54 -22.97 -13.66
CA LEU A 219 -0.11 -23.26 -13.79
C LEU A 219 0.21 -24.69 -13.32
N GLN A 220 -0.27 -25.10 -12.15
CA GLN A 220 -0.07 -26.44 -11.62
C GLN A 220 -0.66 -27.54 -12.52
N GLN A 221 -1.77 -27.27 -13.19
CA GLN A 221 -2.41 -28.19 -14.13
C GLN A 221 -1.83 -28.14 -15.55
N GLY A 222 -0.96 -27.17 -15.85
CA GLY A 222 -0.42 -26.96 -17.18
C GLY A 222 -1.48 -26.54 -18.21
N THR A 223 -2.56 -25.89 -17.79
CA THR A 223 -3.61 -25.38 -18.69
C THR A 223 -3.26 -24.01 -19.26
N ILE A 224 -2.28 -23.35 -18.69
CA ILE A 224 -1.58 -22.16 -19.19
C ILE A 224 -0.08 -22.45 -19.14
N ASP A 225 0.67 -21.86 -20.09
CA ASP A 225 2.11 -22.07 -20.18
C ASP A 225 2.91 -21.16 -19.25
N GLY A 226 2.34 -20.01 -18.89
CA GLY A 226 3.04 -19.05 -18.05
C GLY A 226 2.16 -17.93 -17.54
N GLN A 227 2.82 -16.97 -16.90
CA GLN A 227 2.23 -15.80 -16.32
C GLN A 227 3.25 -14.64 -16.28
N GLU A 228 2.87 -13.50 -15.75
CA GLU A 228 3.74 -12.35 -15.52
C GLU A 228 3.52 -11.79 -14.12
N ASN A 229 4.61 -11.50 -13.39
CA ASN A 229 4.61 -10.93 -12.04
C ASN A 229 5.99 -10.37 -11.69
N PRO A 230 6.10 -9.56 -10.63
CA PRO A 230 7.39 -9.20 -10.06
C PRO A 230 8.09 -10.39 -9.40
N VAL A 231 9.41 -10.25 -9.22
CA VAL A 231 10.27 -11.29 -8.65
C VAL A 231 9.78 -11.74 -7.26
N ASN A 232 9.37 -10.81 -6.41
CA ASN A 232 8.85 -11.13 -5.08
C ASN A 232 7.65 -12.09 -5.11
N ALA A 233 6.73 -11.91 -6.06
CA ALA A 233 5.58 -12.80 -6.19
C ALA A 233 5.98 -14.15 -6.81
N ILE A 234 6.86 -14.15 -7.81
CA ILE A 234 7.38 -15.38 -8.41
C ILE A 234 8.06 -16.24 -7.34
N HIS A 235 8.84 -15.62 -6.47
CA HIS A 235 9.51 -16.27 -5.36
C HIS A 235 8.52 -16.71 -4.27
N ALA A 236 7.71 -15.80 -3.73
CA ALA A 236 6.82 -16.08 -2.60
C ALA A 236 5.81 -17.21 -2.89
N PHE A 237 5.39 -17.36 -4.15
CA PHE A 237 4.48 -18.43 -4.57
C PHE A 237 5.19 -19.68 -5.11
N ASN A 238 6.53 -19.78 -4.95
CA ASN A 238 7.34 -20.93 -5.39
C ASN A 238 7.08 -21.30 -6.86
N LEU A 239 7.00 -20.28 -7.75
CA LEU A 239 6.65 -20.55 -9.16
C LEU A 239 7.71 -21.37 -9.89
N ALA A 240 8.94 -21.46 -9.39
CA ALA A 240 9.96 -22.38 -9.92
C ALA A 240 9.53 -23.86 -9.92
N GLU A 241 8.49 -24.25 -9.15
CA GLU A 241 7.94 -25.60 -9.20
C GLU A 241 7.13 -25.89 -10.47
N THR A 242 6.68 -24.85 -11.17
CA THR A 242 5.80 -24.94 -12.35
C THR A 242 6.27 -24.13 -13.55
N GLN A 243 7.31 -23.33 -13.37
CA GLN A 243 7.83 -22.39 -14.37
C GLN A 243 9.34 -22.56 -14.48
N ASP A 244 9.81 -23.02 -15.66
CA ASP A 244 11.21 -23.28 -15.89
C ASP A 244 12.02 -22.05 -16.31
N TYR A 245 11.34 -21.01 -16.83
CA TYR A 245 11.98 -19.83 -17.43
C TYR A 245 11.43 -18.53 -16.83
N LEU A 246 12.33 -17.60 -16.53
CA LEU A 246 12.04 -16.23 -16.12
C LEU A 246 12.75 -15.25 -17.07
N THR A 247 11.99 -14.33 -17.66
CA THR A 247 12.54 -13.28 -18.51
C THR A 247 12.29 -11.92 -17.88
N MET A 248 13.36 -11.20 -17.59
CA MET A 248 13.35 -9.89 -16.90
C MET A 248 12.96 -8.77 -17.86
N THR A 249 11.71 -8.81 -18.35
CA THR A 249 11.19 -7.83 -19.31
C THR A 249 10.90 -6.49 -18.69
N ARG A 250 10.59 -6.44 -17.38
CA ARG A 250 10.21 -5.20 -16.65
C ARG A 250 9.17 -4.38 -17.44
N HIS A 251 8.23 -5.07 -18.06
CA HIS A 251 7.31 -4.51 -19.05
C HIS A 251 6.25 -3.58 -18.47
N ILE A 252 5.89 -3.73 -17.18
CA ILE A 252 4.97 -2.87 -16.45
C ILE A 252 5.50 -2.71 -15.03
N TYR A 253 5.56 -1.46 -14.52
CA TYR A 253 5.62 -1.22 -13.09
C TYR A 253 4.18 -1.23 -12.55
N ALA A 254 3.82 -2.24 -11.80
CA ALA A 254 2.48 -2.35 -11.22
C ALA A 254 2.49 -1.85 -9.77
N PRO A 255 1.74 -0.79 -9.43
CA PRO A 255 1.54 -0.45 -8.02
C PRO A 255 0.52 -1.39 -7.38
N ALA A 256 0.60 -1.51 -6.06
CA ALA A 256 -0.50 -1.94 -5.21
C ALA A 256 -1.13 -0.71 -4.55
N ILE A 257 -2.29 -0.87 -3.92
CA ILE A 257 -2.98 0.24 -3.30
C ILE A 257 -3.52 -0.21 -1.95
N PHE A 258 -3.23 0.54 -0.90
CA PHE A 258 -4.01 0.48 0.32
C PHE A 258 -5.36 1.14 0.09
N ILE A 259 -6.43 0.36 0.16
CA ILE A 259 -7.81 0.81 -0.04
C ILE A 259 -8.62 0.50 1.21
N MET A 260 -9.54 1.39 1.56
CA MET A 260 -10.47 1.21 2.65
C MET A 260 -11.91 1.38 2.15
N SER A 261 -12.85 0.68 2.76
CA SER A 261 -14.28 0.95 2.63
C SER A 261 -14.58 2.39 3.00
N LEU A 262 -15.23 3.17 2.12
CA LEU A 262 -15.58 4.56 2.43
C LEU A 262 -16.53 4.67 3.64
N PRO A 263 -17.52 3.80 3.83
CA PRO A 263 -18.28 3.73 5.09
C PRO A 263 -17.43 3.48 6.33
N ALA A 264 -16.46 2.56 6.28
CA ALA A 264 -15.56 2.29 7.41
C ALA A 264 -14.67 3.52 7.70
N TRP A 265 -14.11 4.14 6.65
CA TRP A 265 -13.34 5.38 6.75
C TRP A 265 -14.13 6.52 7.41
N ASN A 266 -15.35 6.76 6.97
CA ASN A 266 -16.22 7.81 7.52
C ASN A 266 -16.67 7.53 8.97
N GLY A 267 -16.56 6.30 9.44
CA GLY A 267 -16.82 5.91 10.84
C GLY A 267 -15.64 6.16 11.78
N LEU A 268 -14.44 6.45 11.26
CA LEU A 268 -13.27 6.75 12.07
C LEU A 268 -13.28 8.21 12.56
N GLN A 269 -12.74 8.45 13.76
CA GLN A 269 -12.45 9.80 14.24
C GLN A 269 -11.37 10.45 13.37
N GLU A 270 -11.39 11.78 13.20
CA GLU A 270 -10.44 12.53 12.34
C GLU A 270 -8.96 12.25 12.70
N GLU A 271 -8.67 12.12 13.99
CA GLU A 271 -7.33 11.76 14.46
C GLU A 271 -6.93 10.36 13.98
N VAL A 272 -7.83 9.39 14.02
CA VAL A 272 -7.59 8.01 13.53
C VAL A 272 -7.45 7.99 12.02
N GLN A 273 -8.26 8.76 11.29
CA GLN A 273 -8.13 8.89 9.83
C GLN A 273 -6.71 9.38 9.45
N LYS A 274 -6.20 10.38 10.17
CA LYS A 274 -4.84 10.86 9.95
C LYS A 274 -3.80 9.79 10.23
N ILE A 275 -3.92 9.08 11.35
CA ILE A 275 -3.01 7.97 11.71
C ILE A 275 -3.02 6.89 10.62
N VAL A 276 -4.20 6.52 10.12
CA VAL A 276 -4.36 5.50 9.07
C VAL A 276 -3.70 5.93 7.76
N LEU A 277 -3.84 7.19 7.33
CA LEU A 277 -3.16 7.72 6.14
C LEU A 277 -1.64 7.73 6.30
N ASP A 278 -1.15 8.28 7.42
CA ASP A 278 0.28 8.34 7.71
C ASP A 278 0.89 6.92 7.78
N ALA A 279 0.18 5.99 8.43
CA ALA A 279 0.59 4.59 8.55
C ALA A 279 0.61 3.86 7.18
N ALA A 280 -0.38 4.10 6.31
CA ALA A 280 -0.40 3.51 4.97
C ALA A 280 0.77 4.01 4.11
N SER A 281 1.07 5.31 4.17
CA SER A 281 2.21 5.90 3.47
C SER A 281 3.57 5.36 3.97
N GLU A 282 3.76 5.29 5.30
CA GLU A 282 4.99 4.74 5.90
C GLU A 282 5.14 3.24 5.61
N ALA A 283 4.06 2.47 5.71
CA ALA A 283 4.07 1.03 5.40
C ALA A 283 4.40 0.77 3.92
N SER A 284 3.89 1.61 3.02
CA SER A 284 4.21 1.54 1.59
C SER A 284 5.69 1.81 1.33
N SER A 285 6.24 2.85 1.94
CA SER A 285 7.67 3.18 1.82
C SER A 285 8.55 2.07 2.38
N TYR A 286 8.18 1.48 3.52
CA TYR A 286 8.87 0.35 4.11
C TYR A 286 8.85 -0.88 3.19
N ALA A 287 7.71 -1.20 2.58
CA ALA A 287 7.59 -2.33 1.65
C ALA A 287 8.44 -2.15 0.39
N ARG A 288 8.53 -0.91 -0.15
CA ARG A 288 9.43 -0.56 -1.28
C ARG A 288 10.89 -0.84 -0.93
N GLU A 289 11.33 -0.41 0.25
CA GLU A 289 12.69 -0.65 0.73
C GLU A 289 12.96 -2.16 0.90
N GLN A 290 12.05 -2.90 1.51
CA GLN A 290 12.20 -4.35 1.68
C GLN A 290 12.24 -5.07 0.33
N ASN A 291 11.37 -4.72 -0.61
CA ASN A 291 11.36 -5.30 -1.95
C ASN A 291 12.70 -5.10 -2.67
N ALA A 292 13.23 -3.88 -2.64
CA ALA A 292 14.52 -3.56 -3.26
C ALA A 292 15.70 -4.32 -2.63
N ILE A 293 15.67 -4.56 -1.31
CA ILE A 293 16.69 -5.32 -0.60
C ILE A 293 16.62 -6.82 -0.96
N MET A 294 15.41 -7.37 -1.08
CA MET A 294 15.21 -8.81 -1.26
C MET A 294 15.34 -9.28 -2.71
N GLU A 295 15.12 -8.42 -3.72
CA GLU A 295 15.02 -8.84 -5.13
C GLU A 295 16.22 -9.65 -5.61
N ALA A 296 17.45 -9.22 -5.27
CA ALA A 296 18.66 -9.91 -5.70
C ALA A 296 18.83 -11.31 -5.06
N GLU A 297 18.47 -11.47 -3.80
CA GLU A 297 18.50 -12.76 -3.07
C GLU A 297 17.44 -13.69 -3.64
N GLN A 298 16.22 -13.19 -3.86
CA GLN A 298 15.11 -13.96 -4.44
C GLN A 298 15.42 -14.45 -5.87
N LEU A 299 16.08 -13.62 -6.71
CA LEU A 299 16.56 -14.06 -8.02
C LEU A 299 17.59 -15.19 -7.92
N ALA A 300 18.52 -15.10 -6.98
CA ALA A 300 19.50 -16.17 -6.76
C ALA A 300 18.83 -17.47 -6.29
N GLU A 301 17.86 -17.39 -5.38
CA GLU A 301 17.10 -18.56 -4.90
C GLU A 301 16.25 -19.20 -6.00
N LEU A 302 15.62 -18.41 -6.88
CA LEU A 302 14.89 -18.89 -8.04
C LEU A 302 15.81 -19.64 -9.03
N ALA A 303 17.03 -19.11 -9.27
CA ALA A 303 18.03 -19.79 -10.08
C ALA A 303 18.53 -21.09 -9.43
N GLU A 304 18.77 -21.11 -8.12
CA GLU A 304 19.13 -22.33 -7.37
C GLU A 304 18.00 -23.36 -7.38
N ALA A 305 16.73 -22.93 -7.42
CA ALA A 305 15.56 -23.80 -7.58
C ALA A 305 15.44 -24.39 -8.99
N GLY A 306 16.27 -23.95 -9.95
CA GLY A 306 16.36 -24.49 -11.30
C GLY A 306 15.72 -23.65 -12.39
N MET A 307 15.23 -22.45 -12.09
CA MET A 307 14.67 -21.53 -13.07
C MET A 307 15.78 -20.91 -13.93
N GLU A 308 15.65 -21.00 -15.27
CA GLU A 308 16.54 -20.33 -16.20
C GLU A 308 16.14 -18.84 -16.33
N ILE A 309 17.06 -17.94 -15.95
CA ILE A 309 16.77 -16.51 -15.89
C ILE A 309 17.44 -15.77 -17.04
N ASN A 310 16.66 -15.13 -17.91
CA ASN A 310 17.15 -14.19 -18.91
C ASN A 310 17.07 -12.76 -18.36
N GLU A 311 18.21 -12.22 -17.91
CA GLU A 311 18.32 -10.87 -17.38
C GLU A 311 18.42 -9.76 -18.44
N SER A 312 18.64 -10.11 -19.71
CA SER A 312 18.94 -9.17 -20.79
C SER A 312 18.17 -9.49 -22.07
N PRO A 313 16.83 -9.54 -22.05
CA PRO A 313 16.04 -9.68 -23.27
C PRO A 313 16.14 -8.43 -24.17
N GLU A 314 15.69 -8.54 -25.41
CA GLU A 314 15.69 -7.44 -26.39
C GLU A 314 14.60 -6.40 -26.06
N ILE A 315 14.76 -5.64 -24.97
CA ILE A 315 13.74 -4.71 -24.44
C ILE A 315 13.22 -3.73 -25.50
N ALA A 316 14.10 -3.21 -26.37
CA ALA A 316 13.69 -2.30 -27.45
C ALA A 316 12.67 -2.94 -28.40
N ALA A 317 12.80 -4.25 -28.68
CA ALA A 317 11.84 -4.97 -29.52
C ALA A 317 10.47 -5.11 -28.82
N PHE A 318 10.46 -5.35 -27.51
CA PHE A 318 9.22 -5.36 -26.72
C PHE A 318 8.54 -3.99 -26.71
N GLN A 319 9.31 -2.91 -26.54
CA GLN A 319 8.78 -1.54 -26.54
C GLN A 319 8.18 -1.17 -27.91
N GLU A 320 8.84 -1.57 -29.02
CA GLU A 320 8.32 -1.35 -30.37
C GLU A 320 7.02 -2.13 -30.61
N ALA A 321 6.95 -3.39 -30.18
CA ALA A 321 5.79 -4.25 -30.39
C ALA A 321 4.54 -3.74 -29.67
N VAL A 322 4.66 -3.07 -28.52
CA VAL A 322 3.52 -2.55 -27.74
C VAL A 322 3.10 -1.14 -28.12
N ALA A 323 3.72 -0.50 -29.11
CA ALA A 323 3.32 0.84 -29.55
C ALA A 323 1.82 0.98 -29.88
N PRO A 324 1.12 -0.02 -30.48
CA PRO A 324 -0.31 0.05 -30.73
C PRO A 324 -1.17 0.18 -29.45
N VAL A 325 -0.67 -0.28 -28.30
CA VAL A 325 -1.37 -0.12 -27.00
C VAL A 325 -1.48 1.36 -26.66
N TYR A 326 -0.42 2.13 -26.85
CA TYR A 326 -0.44 3.58 -26.62
C TYR A 326 -1.36 4.32 -27.62
N GLU A 327 -1.44 3.86 -28.88
CA GLU A 327 -2.36 4.42 -29.86
C GLU A 327 -3.81 4.17 -29.47
N LYS A 328 -4.11 3.00 -28.88
CA LYS A 328 -5.46 2.62 -28.43
C LYS A 328 -5.90 3.39 -27.17
N TYR A 329 -5.03 3.51 -26.19
CA TYR A 329 -5.37 3.99 -24.87
C TYR A 329 -4.94 5.44 -24.59
N GLY A 330 -4.08 6.05 -25.45
CA GLY A 330 -3.46 7.35 -25.17
C GLY A 330 -4.44 8.49 -24.91
N ASP A 331 -5.57 8.51 -25.61
CA ASP A 331 -6.60 9.54 -25.45
C ASP A 331 -7.65 9.21 -24.36
N GLN A 332 -7.62 7.98 -23.81
CA GLN A 332 -8.65 7.49 -22.89
C GLN A 332 -8.51 8.10 -21.49
N PHE A 333 -7.29 8.44 -21.08
CA PHE A 333 -6.97 8.88 -19.72
C PHE A 333 -6.89 10.41 -19.58
N GLY A 334 -7.51 11.18 -20.50
CA GLY A 334 -7.43 12.64 -20.48
C GLY A 334 -6.00 13.14 -20.60
N ASP A 335 -5.58 14.03 -19.70
CA ASP A 335 -4.21 14.58 -19.65
C ASP A 335 -3.24 13.77 -18.77
N TYR A 336 -3.71 12.76 -18.07
CA TYR A 336 -2.87 12.00 -17.12
C TYR A 336 -1.66 11.36 -17.80
N LEU A 337 -1.84 10.71 -18.97
CA LEU A 337 -0.70 10.10 -19.68
C LEU A 337 0.36 11.15 -20.05
N GLN A 338 -0.06 12.30 -20.57
CA GLN A 338 0.88 13.37 -20.92
C GLN A 338 1.62 13.89 -19.69
N ARG A 339 0.91 14.18 -18.59
CA ARG A 339 1.50 14.66 -17.33
C ARG A 339 2.50 13.67 -16.77
N ILE A 340 2.16 12.36 -16.76
CA ILE A 340 3.08 11.30 -16.33
C ILE A 340 4.33 11.28 -17.22
N GLN A 341 4.17 11.29 -18.56
CA GLN A 341 5.29 11.29 -19.48
C GLN A 341 6.19 12.55 -19.37
N GLU A 342 5.67 13.67 -18.91
CA GLU A 342 6.46 14.88 -18.63
C GLU A 342 7.25 14.75 -17.32
N GLU A 343 6.68 14.09 -16.31
CA GLU A 343 7.30 13.92 -15.00
C GLU A 343 8.40 12.85 -14.98
N VAL A 344 8.26 11.78 -15.78
CA VAL A 344 9.22 10.66 -15.81
C VAL A 344 10.40 10.86 -16.77
N LYS A 345 10.49 12.01 -17.47
CA LYS A 345 11.62 12.37 -18.38
C LYS A 345 12.85 12.79 -17.58
#